data_884d2d04471a1f6363e9c2ec1554c895
#
_entry.id   884d2d04471a1f6363e9c2ec1554c895
#
_cell.length_a   1.000
_cell.length_b   1.000
_cell.length_c   1.000
_cell.angle_alpha   90.00
_cell.angle_beta   90.00
_cell.angle_gamma   90.00
#
_symmetry.space_group_name_H-M   'P 1'
#
loop_
_entity.id
_entity.type
_entity.pdbx_description
1 polymer ?
#
loop_
_entity_poly.entity_id
_entity_poly.type
_entity_poly.pdbx_seq_one_letter_code
_entity_poly.pdbx_strand_id
1 'polypeptide(L)'
;MQDYFHPQMTQQELLAMSSLALAHIGDAVFELLVRTKLCVEGGTTNGRLHQATIALVQAPAQARFALRIQPLLTPEEAAVYRRGRNAHPHGIPKHATPGEYARATGLEALFGALYLSGQTARIEALFAAMIEEDHAI
;
A
#
# COMPACT_ATOMS: atom_id res chain seq x y z
N MET A 1 -13.33 -4.65 24.20
CA MET A 1 -13.80 -4.18 22.88
C MET A 1 -12.64 -4.16 21.90
N GLN A 2 -12.86 -4.66 20.71
CA GLN A 2 -11.82 -4.65 19.68
C GLN A 2 -11.56 -3.21 19.19
N ASP A 3 -10.30 -2.83 19.13
CA ASP A 3 -9.90 -1.52 18.61
C ASP A 3 -9.49 -1.68 17.14
N TYR A 4 -10.38 -1.32 16.24
CA TYR A 4 -10.16 -1.51 14.80
C TYR A 4 -9.20 -0.50 14.18
N PHE A 5 -8.90 0.61 14.85
CA PHE A 5 -7.85 1.52 14.40
C PHE A 5 -6.45 1.08 14.83
N HIS A 6 -6.36 0.18 15.83
CA HIS A 6 -5.07 -0.29 16.35
C HIS A 6 -5.08 -1.81 16.49
N PRO A 7 -5.28 -2.54 15.37
CA PRO A 7 -5.25 -4.00 15.43
C PRO A 7 -3.86 -4.50 15.81
N GLN A 8 -3.81 -5.67 16.44
CA GLN A 8 -2.57 -6.25 16.95
C GLN A 8 -2.51 -7.74 16.59
N MET A 9 -2.66 -8.05 15.30
CA MET A 9 -2.57 -9.45 14.85
C MET A 9 -1.13 -9.96 14.98
N THR A 10 -1.01 -11.22 15.34
CA THR A 10 0.30 -11.88 15.42
C THR A 10 0.78 -12.28 14.04
N GLN A 11 2.07 -12.56 13.92
CA GLN A 11 2.66 -13.06 12.68
C GLN A 11 1.96 -14.36 12.23
N GLN A 12 1.66 -15.24 13.18
CA GLN A 12 0.96 -16.49 12.86
C GLN A 12 -0.43 -16.24 12.28
N GLU A 13 -1.16 -15.29 12.86
CA GLU A 13 -2.49 -14.91 12.36
C GLU A 13 -2.41 -14.31 10.95
N LEU A 14 -1.40 -13.48 10.70
CA LEU A 14 -1.19 -12.90 9.36
C LEU A 14 -0.88 -13.98 8.34
N LEU A 15 -0.06 -14.97 8.69
CA LEU A 15 0.29 -16.06 7.79
C LEU A 15 -0.91 -16.93 7.44
N ALA A 16 -1.95 -16.95 8.28
CA ALA A 16 -3.19 -17.67 8.00
C ALA A 16 -4.11 -16.94 7.02
N MET A 17 -3.84 -15.65 6.75
CA MET A 17 -4.65 -14.87 5.81
C MET A 17 -4.11 -15.03 4.39
N SER A 18 -5.01 -14.98 3.41
CA SER A 18 -4.60 -14.96 2.01
C SER A 18 -3.96 -13.62 1.66
N SER A 19 -3.06 -13.64 0.68
CA SER A 19 -2.44 -12.40 0.19
C SER A 19 -3.46 -11.41 -0.34
N LEU A 20 -4.53 -11.90 -0.96
CA LEU A 20 -5.57 -11.02 -1.49
C LEU A 20 -6.39 -10.39 -0.37
N ALA A 21 -6.59 -11.08 0.75
CA ALA A 21 -7.26 -10.50 1.91
C ALA A 21 -6.39 -9.40 2.54
N LEU A 22 -5.07 -9.63 2.62
CA LEU A 22 -4.14 -8.59 3.08
C LEU A 22 -4.15 -7.39 2.14
N ALA A 23 -4.15 -7.63 0.84
CA ALA A 23 -4.20 -6.56 -0.16
C ALA A 23 -5.51 -5.77 -0.08
N HIS A 24 -6.61 -6.44 0.24
CA HIS A 24 -7.92 -5.80 0.39
C HIS A 24 -7.88 -4.70 1.46
N ILE A 25 -7.34 -5.00 2.63
CA ILE A 25 -7.21 -3.99 3.68
C ILE A 25 -6.09 -2.99 3.37
N GLY A 26 -5.00 -3.46 2.76
CA GLY A 26 -3.88 -2.60 2.40
C GLY A 26 -4.22 -1.55 1.37
N ASP A 27 -5.12 -1.85 0.44
CA ASP A 27 -5.64 -0.88 -0.51
C ASP A 27 -6.28 0.30 0.22
N ALA A 28 -7.13 0.02 1.21
CA ALA A 28 -7.77 1.06 2.01
C ALA A 28 -6.75 1.85 2.83
N VAL A 29 -5.78 1.17 3.41
CA VAL A 29 -4.73 1.83 4.21
C VAL A 29 -3.92 2.77 3.35
N PHE A 30 -3.49 2.33 2.17
CA PHE A 30 -2.71 3.15 1.26
C PHE A 30 -3.51 4.37 0.81
N GLU A 31 -4.76 4.17 0.44
CA GLU A 31 -5.61 5.29 0.00
C GLU A 31 -5.87 6.28 1.13
N LEU A 32 -6.05 5.79 2.36
CA LEU A 32 -6.20 6.66 3.53
C LEU A 32 -4.98 7.54 3.72
N LEU A 33 -3.78 6.97 3.59
CA LEU A 33 -2.53 7.74 3.70
C LEU A 33 -2.43 8.81 2.63
N VAL A 34 -2.77 8.47 1.38
CA VAL A 34 -2.73 9.41 0.27
C VAL A 34 -3.73 10.55 0.49
N ARG A 35 -4.96 10.20 0.85
CA ARG A 35 -6.00 11.22 1.10
C ARG A 35 -5.65 12.10 2.29
N THR A 36 -5.11 11.53 3.35
CA THR A 36 -4.66 12.29 4.52
C THR A 36 -3.58 13.28 4.15
N LYS A 37 -2.57 12.81 3.40
CA LYS A 37 -1.48 13.67 2.93
C LYS A 37 -2.00 14.85 2.15
N LEU A 38 -2.87 14.61 1.18
CA LEU A 38 -3.42 15.65 0.33
C LEU A 38 -4.27 16.64 1.12
N CYS A 39 -5.05 16.18 2.09
CA CYS A 39 -5.85 17.05 2.94
C CYS A 39 -4.98 17.90 3.86
N VAL A 40 -3.94 17.31 4.45
CA VAL A 40 -3.03 18.02 5.36
C VAL A 40 -2.26 19.10 4.60
N GLU A 41 -1.83 18.80 3.39
CA GLU A 41 -1.11 19.79 2.57
C GLU A 41 -2.03 20.93 2.13
N GLY A 42 -3.31 20.66 1.95
CA GLY A 42 -4.30 21.69 1.66
C GLY A 42 -4.15 22.37 0.32
N GLY A 43 -4.84 23.49 0.17
CA GLY A 43 -4.65 24.38 -0.96
C GLY A 43 -5.26 23.92 -2.27
N THR A 44 -6.20 22.97 -2.27
CA THR A 44 -6.76 22.45 -3.51
C THR A 44 -8.28 22.28 -3.42
N THR A 45 -8.92 22.23 -4.58
CA THR A 45 -10.36 22.03 -4.68
C THR A 45 -10.72 20.54 -4.57
N ASN A 46 -12.01 20.27 -4.34
CA ASN A 46 -12.53 18.91 -4.28
C ASN A 46 -12.20 18.09 -5.53
N GLY A 47 -12.35 18.69 -6.72
CA GLY A 47 -12.06 18.02 -7.98
C GLY A 47 -10.59 17.68 -8.13
N ARG A 48 -9.71 18.60 -7.70
CA ARG A 48 -8.27 18.36 -7.73
C ARG A 48 -7.83 17.32 -6.73
N LEU A 49 -8.46 17.29 -5.54
CA LEU A 49 -8.20 16.25 -4.54
C LEU A 49 -8.47 14.87 -5.12
N HIS A 50 -9.60 14.72 -5.80
CA HIS A 50 -9.98 13.44 -6.40
C HIS A 50 -8.97 13.01 -7.46
N GLN A 51 -8.60 13.93 -8.37
CA GLN A 51 -7.62 13.64 -9.43
C GLN A 51 -6.25 13.32 -8.87
N ALA A 52 -5.80 14.06 -7.85
CA ALA A 52 -4.51 13.82 -7.21
C ALA A 52 -4.49 12.47 -6.50
N THR A 53 -5.60 12.10 -5.87
CA THR A 53 -5.72 10.78 -5.24
C THR A 53 -5.57 9.67 -6.28
N ILE A 54 -6.33 9.75 -7.39
CA ILE A 54 -6.26 8.74 -8.45
C ILE A 54 -4.84 8.60 -8.97
N ALA A 55 -4.15 9.73 -9.20
CA ALA A 55 -2.79 9.70 -9.73
C ALA A 55 -1.82 8.92 -8.85
N LEU A 56 -2.06 8.90 -7.53
CA LEU A 56 -1.17 8.24 -6.59
C LEU A 56 -1.60 6.81 -6.23
N VAL A 57 -2.90 6.47 -6.36
CA VAL A 57 -3.39 5.14 -5.97
C VAL A 57 -3.55 4.18 -7.14
N GLN A 58 -3.44 4.65 -8.37
CA GLN A 58 -3.55 3.76 -9.53
C GLN A 58 -2.38 2.78 -9.59
N ALA A 59 -2.59 1.63 -10.23
CA ALA A 59 -1.61 0.54 -10.23
C ALA A 59 -0.23 0.93 -10.75
N PRO A 60 -0.10 1.71 -11.86
CA PRO A 60 1.23 2.13 -12.31
C PRO A 60 2.00 2.95 -11.27
N ALA A 61 1.32 3.83 -10.54
CA ALA A 61 1.95 4.62 -9.49
C ALA A 61 2.38 3.73 -8.32
N GLN A 62 1.51 2.84 -7.89
CA GLN A 62 1.84 1.91 -6.81
C GLN A 62 3.00 1.00 -7.19
N ALA A 63 3.08 0.58 -8.46
CA ALA A 63 4.20 -0.23 -8.95
C ALA A 63 5.53 0.52 -8.83
N ARG A 64 5.54 1.81 -9.17
CA ARG A 64 6.74 2.65 -8.99
C ARG A 64 7.13 2.75 -7.51
N PHE A 65 6.14 2.99 -6.66
CA PHE A 65 6.39 3.10 -5.21
C PHE A 65 6.94 1.79 -4.64
N ALA A 66 6.41 0.66 -5.09
CA ALA A 66 6.90 -0.65 -4.67
C ALA A 66 8.38 -0.82 -5.01
N LEU A 67 8.78 -0.43 -6.22
CA LEU A 67 10.18 -0.51 -6.62
C LEU A 67 11.09 0.37 -5.75
N ARG A 68 10.61 1.55 -5.36
CA ARG A 68 11.40 2.46 -4.53
C ARG A 68 11.67 1.91 -3.14
N ILE A 69 10.70 1.25 -2.54
CA ILE A 69 10.84 0.76 -1.16
C ILE A 69 11.40 -0.66 -1.09
N GLN A 70 11.44 -1.38 -2.19
CA GLN A 70 11.88 -2.78 -2.20
C GLN A 70 13.24 -2.97 -1.53
N PRO A 71 14.27 -2.13 -1.78
CA PRO A 71 15.56 -2.27 -1.11
C PRO A 71 15.52 -2.03 0.40
N LEU A 72 14.44 -1.41 0.90
CA LEU A 72 14.30 -1.05 2.32
C LEU A 72 13.60 -2.13 3.13
N LEU A 73 13.02 -3.14 2.47
CA LEU A 73 12.17 -4.12 3.14
C LEU A 73 13.00 -5.11 3.94
N THR A 74 12.49 -5.46 5.13
CA THR A 74 13.04 -6.58 5.90
C THR A 74 12.74 -7.89 5.17
N PRO A 75 13.43 -9.00 5.52
CA PRO A 75 13.11 -10.30 4.91
C PRO A 75 11.64 -10.70 5.07
N GLU A 76 11.05 -10.44 6.22
CA GLU A 76 9.63 -10.73 6.46
C GLU A 76 8.72 -9.88 5.58
N GLU A 77 9.01 -8.59 5.47
CA GLU A 77 8.27 -7.67 4.62
C GLU A 77 8.38 -8.08 3.16
N ALA A 78 9.58 -8.41 2.72
CA ALA A 78 9.83 -8.83 1.34
C ALA A 78 9.06 -10.11 1.01
N ALA A 79 8.94 -11.03 1.98
CA ALA A 79 8.19 -12.27 1.79
C ALA A 79 6.69 -11.99 1.59
N VAL A 80 6.12 -11.09 2.40
CA VAL A 80 4.71 -10.70 2.27
C VAL A 80 4.46 -10.03 0.91
N TYR A 81 5.34 -9.10 0.54
CA TYR A 81 5.27 -8.41 -0.74
C TYR A 81 5.29 -9.41 -1.89
N ARG A 82 6.24 -10.34 -1.88
CA ARG A 82 6.42 -11.33 -2.95
C ARG A 82 5.20 -12.24 -3.08
N ARG A 83 4.63 -12.70 -1.96
CA ARG A 83 3.42 -13.53 -2.01
C ARG A 83 2.25 -12.77 -2.61
N GLY A 84 2.10 -11.48 -2.28
CA GLY A 84 1.07 -10.63 -2.87
C GLY A 84 1.29 -10.42 -4.36
N ARG A 85 2.53 -10.14 -4.74
CA ARG A 85 2.91 -9.96 -6.16
C ARG A 85 2.61 -11.22 -6.98
N ASN A 86 2.79 -12.39 -6.38
CA ASN A 86 2.59 -13.68 -7.06
C ASN A 86 1.15 -14.19 -6.97
N ALA A 87 0.26 -13.50 -6.25
CA ALA A 87 -1.14 -13.85 -6.23
C ALA A 87 -1.77 -13.59 -7.59
N HIS A 88 -2.79 -14.38 -7.94
CA HIS A 88 -3.45 -14.28 -9.23
C HIS A 88 -4.91 -13.82 -9.03
N PRO A 89 -5.14 -12.50 -8.84
CA PRO A 89 -6.51 -12.00 -8.68
C PRO A 89 -7.28 -12.09 -9.98
N HIS A 90 -8.61 -12.03 -9.89
CA HIS A 90 -9.48 -12.02 -11.05
C HIS A 90 -9.46 -10.65 -11.71
N GLY A 91 -9.08 -10.62 -12.99
CA GLY A 91 -9.10 -9.41 -13.78
C GLY A 91 -7.92 -8.48 -13.53
N ILE A 92 -7.59 -7.71 -14.55
CA ILE A 92 -6.52 -6.71 -14.52
C ILE A 92 -7.15 -5.37 -14.94
N PRO A 93 -6.89 -4.26 -14.20
CA PRO A 93 -7.41 -2.94 -14.58
C PRO A 93 -6.99 -2.55 -16.00
N LYS A 94 -7.85 -1.81 -16.70
CA LYS A 94 -7.65 -1.46 -18.12
C LYS A 94 -6.37 -0.70 -18.39
N HIS A 95 -5.87 0.06 -17.42
CA HIS A 95 -4.75 0.97 -17.61
C HIS A 95 -3.46 0.51 -16.92
N ALA A 96 -3.36 -0.79 -16.63
CA ALA A 96 -2.19 -1.35 -15.98
C ALA A 96 -1.71 -2.58 -16.74
N THR A 97 -0.38 -2.75 -16.79
CA THR A 97 0.20 -4.01 -17.27
C THR A 97 0.05 -5.08 -16.19
N PRO A 98 0.12 -6.37 -16.55
CA PRO A 98 0.12 -7.44 -15.54
C PRO A 98 1.20 -7.26 -14.47
N GLY A 99 2.41 -6.81 -14.87
CA GLY A 99 3.49 -6.58 -13.92
C GLY A 99 3.21 -5.44 -12.96
N GLU A 100 2.64 -4.34 -13.47
CA GLU A 100 2.26 -3.21 -12.62
C GLU A 100 1.18 -3.61 -11.62
N TYR A 101 0.17 -4.33 -12.08
CA TYR A 101 -0.90 -4.78 -11.21
C TYR A 101 -0.39 -5.75 -10.14
N ALA A 102 0.52 -6.65 -10.51
CA ALA A 102 1.11 -7.58 -9.55
C ALA A 102 1.89 -6.83 -8.46
N ARG A 103 2.70 -5.84 -8.84
CA ARG A 103 3.47 -5.05 -7.88
C ARG A 103 2.56 -4.23 -6.98
N ALA A 104 1.49 -3.67 -7.52
CA ALA A 104 0.50 -2.93 -6.73
C ALA A 104 -0.15 -3.85 -5.70
N THR A 105 -0.55 -5.06 -6.10
CA THR A 105 -1.12 -6.04 -5.18
C THR A 105 -0.13 -6.43 -4.09
N GLY A 106 1.15 -6.60 -4.44
CA GLY A 106 2.20 -6.88 -3.46
C GLY A 106 2.36 -5.76 -2.44
N LEU A 107 2.36 -4.52 -2.91
CA LEU A 107 2.45 -3.35 -2.03
C LEU A 107 1.25 -3.28 -1.09
N GLU A 108 0.06 -3.48 -1.61
CA GLU A 108 -1.16 -3.48 -0.81
C GLU A 108 -1.13 -4.59 0.23
N ALA A 109 -0.69 -5.80 -0.14
CA ALA A 109 -0.58 -6.90 0.82
C ALA A 109 0.39 -6.56 1.95
N LEU A 110 1.52 -5.96 1.61
CA LEU A 110 2.51 -5.52 2.61
C LEU A 110 1.89 -4.50 3.57
N PHE A 111 1.22 -3.48 3.04
CA PHE A 111 0.63 -2.45 3.88
C PHE A 111 -0.51 -3.00 4.73
N GLY A 112 -1.27 -3.96 4.20
CA GLY A 112 -2.30 -4.66 4.97
C GLY A 112 -1.72 -5.41 6.16
N ALA A 113 -0.63 -6.16 5.93
CA ALA A 113 0.03 -6.91 6.99
C ALA A 113 0.60 -5.97 8.07
N LEU A 114 1.23 -4.88 7.66
CA LEU A 114 1.80 -3.91 8.61
C LEU A 114 0.69 -3.25 9.45
N TYR A 115 -0.41 -2.89 8.81
CA TYR A 115 -1.54 -2.28 9.52
C TYR A 115 -2.14 -3.26 10.53
N LEU A 116 -2.45 -4.48 10.09
CA LEU A 116 -3.11 -5.46 10.95
C LEU A 116 -2.24 -5.88 12.13
N SER A 117 -0.93 -5.79 12.01
CA SER A 117 0.00 -6.11 13.11
C SER A 117 0.39 -4.88 13.95
N GLY A 118 -0.22 -3.73 13.70
CA GLY A 118 0.00 -2.53 14.50
C GLY A 118 1.30 -1.79 14.21
N GLN A 119 1.93 -2.03 13.07
CA GLN A 119 3.22 -1.43 12.73
C GLN A 119 3.05 -0.08 12.02
N THR A 120 2.34 0.84 12.66
CA THR A 120 2.01 2.14 12.06
C THR A 120 3.26 2.99 11.78
N ALA A 121 4.25 2.96 12.66
CA ALA A 121 5.49 3.71 12.43
C ALA A 121 6.22 3.21 11.19
N ARG A 122 6.21 1.89 10.96
CA ARG A 122 6.84 1.32 9.77
C ARG A 122 6.09 1.70 8.50
N ILE A 123 4.75 1.71 8.55
CA ILE A 123 3.93 2.18 7.43
C ILE A 123 4.30 3.63 7.08
N GLU A 124 4.38 4.50 8.07
CA GLU A 124 4.71 5.90 7.85
C GLU A 124 6.10 6.07 7.26
N ALA A 125 7.08 5.29 7.74
CA ALA A 125 8.45 5.35 7.23
C ALA A 125 8.51 4.93 5.75
N LEU A 126 7.85 3.83 5.39
CA LEU A 126 7.82 3.35 4.01
C LEU A 126 7.05 4.32 3.10
N PHE A 127 5.94 4.84 3.58
CA PHE A 127 5.14 5.80 2.82
C PHE A 127 5.95 7.07 2.53
N ALA A 128 6.64 7.60 3.54
CA ALA A 128 7.50 8.76 3.37
C ALA A 128 8.59 8.50 2.33
N ALA A 129 9.22 7.32 2.39
CA ALA A 129 10.29 6.97 1.45
C ALA A 129 9.79 6.93 0.00
N MET A 130 8.60 6.39 -0.24
CA MET A 130 8.08 6.31 -1.60
C MET A 130 7.60 7.65 -2.15
N ILE A 131 7.05 8.52 -1.29
CA ILE A 131 6.51 9.82 -1.70
C ILE A 131 7.60 10.86 -1.83
N GLU A 132 8.60 10.84 -0.96
CA GLU A 132 9.67 11.83 -0.94
C GLU A 132 10.42 11.90 -2.26
N GLU A 133 10.67 10.76 -2.90
CA GLU A 133 11.36 10.71 -4.18
C GLU A 133 10.56 11.36 -5.32
N ASP A 134 9.24 11.39 -5.22
CA ASP A 134 8.40 12.05 -6.21
C ASP A 134 8.53 13.58 -6.15
N HIS A 135 8.99 14.12 -5.01
CA HIS A 135 9.20 15.55 -4.84
C HIS A 135 10.67 15.95 -5.06
N ALA A 136 11.56 15.00 -5.20
CA ALA A 136 12.99 15.23 -5.42
C ALA A 136 13.26 15.39 -6.92
N ILE A 137 12.94 16.56 -7.46
CA ILE A 137 13.21 16.88 -8.86
C ILE A 137 14.34 17.88 -8.94
#